data_dc954c606bebbf663883ff1cc31713b2
#
_entry.id   dc954c606bebbf663883ff1cc31713b2
#
_cell.length_a   1.000
_cell.length_b   1.000
_cell.length_c   1.000
_cell.angle_alpha   90.00
_cell.angle_beta   90.00
_cell.angle_gamma   90.00
#
_symmetry.space_group_name_H-M   'P 1'
#
loop_
_entity.id
_entity.type
_entity.pdbx_description
1 polymer ?
#
loop_
_entity_poly.entity_id
_entity_poly.type
_entity_poly.pdbx_seq_one_letter_code
_entity_poly.pdbx_strand_id
1 'polypeptide(L)'
;MTSLAQVTALVDAHVSRDHARFRAITLQIAAHVSSRSERGADQLRKLVENQQAMSLVPLPSANGLLSAPSELSALDDMVLAPVVRDRLDRVVLEHSRRSDLFAQGLRPASKLLFTGPAGVGKTMAAGALARAIGMPMFRVELHGVISQFLGETSSKLAKVFEHVRSMPAVYLFDEFDALGAERSSFGAEAAGSEMRRVVNSLLQFIEDDRSDSLIVAATNHDQMLDSAIFRRFDEVIAFGSPTRDEVIALVRRKLADSDPDQFDASAIYSAVANPGLGHADVCAALDRVRKDHVLVGTVIDTQSIVAAIVKRVRAS
;
A
#
# COMPACT_ATOMS: atom_id res chain seq x y z
N MET A 1 17.40 24.03 -31.69
CA MET A 1 17.37 24.73 -30.38
C MET A 1 16.12 24.26 -29.66
N THR A 2 16.26 23.85 -28.43
CA THR A 2 15.08 23.61 -27.56
C THR A 2 14.35 24.95 -27.49
N SER A 3 13.07 25.00 -27.86
CA SER A 3 12.32 26.23 -27.85
C SER A 3 12.02 26.68 -26.41
N LEU A 4 11.97 27.98 -26.17
CA LEU A 4 11.61 28.56 -24.87
C LEU A 4 10.27 27.95 -24.39
N ALA A 5 9.32 27.71 -25.31
CA ALA A 5 8.05 27.09 -25.04
C ALA A 5 8.19 25.65 -24.49
N GLN A 6 9.16 24.87 -24.99
CA GLN A 6 9.41 23.52 -24.47
C GLN A 6 10.02 23.55 -23.07
N VAL A 7 10.92 24.52 -22.80
CA VAL A 7 11.50 24.69 -21.46
C VAL A 7 10.41 25.14 -20.46
N THR A 8 9.57 26.11 -20.85
CA THR A 8 8.46 26.58 -20.04
C THR A 8 7.47 25.46 -19.74
N ALA A 9 7.09 24.66 -20.75
CA ALA A 9 6.20 23.52 -20.58
C ALA A 9 6.81 22.42 -19.68
N LEU A 10 8.15 22.23 -19.74
CA LEU A 10 8.85 21.27 -18.87
C LEU A 10 8.85 21.75 -17.41
N VAL A 11 9.13 23.05 -17.19
CA VAL A 11 9.08 23.66 -15.85
C VAL A 11 7.66 23.64 -15.30
N ASP A 12 6.65 23.99 -16.11
CA ASP A 12 5.24 23.93 -15.74
C ASP A 12 4.81 22.52 -15.34
N ALA A 13 5.15 21.49 -16.14
CA ALA A 13 4.89 20.11 -15.84
C ALA A 13 5.63 19.64 -14.55
N HIS A 14 6.82 20.15 -14.30
CA HIS A 14 7.57 19.86 -13.07
C HIS A 14 6.92 20.52 -11.85
N VAL A 15 6.56 21.79 -11.93
CA VAL A 15 5.92 22.56 -10.85
C VAL A 15 4.52 22.00 -10.52
N SER A 16 3.75 21.65 -11.58
CA SER A 16 2.44 21.00 -11.43
C SER A 16 2.55 19.52 -11.08
N ARG A 17 3.77 18.96 -11.00
CA ARG A 17 4.07 17.54 -10.72
C ARG A 17 3.33 16.60 -11.68
N ASP A 18 3.04 17.02 -12.89
CA ASP A 18 2.52 16.18 -13.96
C ASP A 18 3.66 15.36 -14.58
N HIS A 19 3.93 14.22 -13.95
CA HIS A 19 5.03 13.33 -14.36
C HIS A 19 4.82 12.76 -15.76
N ALA A 20 3.57 12.52 -16.19
CA ALA A 20 3.28 12.01 -17.52
C ALA A 20 3.61 13.07 -18.58
N ARG A 21 3.18 14.30 -18.36
CA ARG A 21 3.46 15.45 -19.24
C ARG A 21 4.95 15.81 -19.23
N PHE A 22 5.59 15.81 -18.07
CA PHE A 22 7.05 16.03 -17.94
C PHE A 22 7.83 15.01 -18.76
N ARG A 23 7.48 13.72 -18.65
CA ARG A 23 8.09 12.64 -19.41
C ARG A 23 7.91 12.81 -20.91
N ALA A 24 6.67 13.08 -21.35
CA ALA A 24 6.37 13.27 -22.77
C ALA A 24 7.19 14.40 -23.38
N ILE A 25 7.29 15.56 -22.69
CA ILE A 25 8.07 16.71 -23.12
C ILE A 25 9.56 16.38 -23.12
N THR A 26 10.08 15.68 -22.11
CA THR A 26 11.49 15.30 -22.04
C THR A 26 11.87 14.36 -23.19
N LEU A 27 11.03 13.39 -23.54
CA LEU A 27 11.24 12.48 -24.68
C LEU A 27 11.18 13.24 -26.02
N GLN A 28 10.29 14.23 -26.17
CA GLN A 28 10.25 15.11 -27.35
C GLN A 28 11.53 15.92 -27.48
N ILE A 29 12.05 16.47 -26.36
CA ILE A 29 13.32 17.20 -26.34
C ILE A 29 14.47 16.26 -26.71
N ALA A 30 14.52 15.04 -26.16
CA ALA A 30 15.52 14.04 -26.47
C ALA A 30 15.51 13.66 -27.96
N ALA A 31 14.33 13.49 -28.56
CA ALA A 31 14.18 13.24 -30.00
C ALA A 31 14.71 14.41 -30.86
N HIS A 32 14.51 15.65 -30.42
CA HIS A 32 15.00 16.85 -31.13
C HIS A 32 16.52 17.05 -30.97
N VAL A 33 17.07 16.67 -29.82
CA VAL A 33 18.50 16.79 -29.52
C VAL A 33 19.30 15.67 -30.20
N SER A 34 18.69 14.49 -30.47
CA SER A 34 19.35 13.34 -31.10
C SER A 34 19.98 13.68 -32.46
N SER A 35 19.38 14.60 -33.22
CA SER A 35 19.93 15.11 -34.50
C SER A 35 21.23 15.92 -34.38
N ARG A 36 21.60 16.35 -33.17
CA ARG A 36 22.78 17.19 -32.90
C ARG A 36 23.77 16.60 -31.90
N SER A 37 23.29 15.77 -30.96
CA SER A 37 24.11 15.12 -29.95
C SER A 37 23.44 13.84 -29.49
N GLU A 38 23.88 12.74 -30.01
CA GLU A 38 23.39 11.40 -29.63
C GLU A 38 23.63 11.12 -28.14
N ARG A 39 24.77 11.54 -27.59
CA ARG A 39 25.09 11.44 -26.17
C ARG A 39 24.12 12.22 -25.27
N GLY A 40 23.73 13.44 -25.67
CA GLY A 40 22.78 14.25 -24.91
C GLY A 40 21.35 13.68 -24.95
N ALA A 41 20.94 13.13 -26.10
CA ALA A 41 19.66 12.45 -26.23
C ALA A 41 19.59 11.18 -25.37
N ASP A 42 20.67 10.38 -25.34
CA ASP A 42 20.77 9.18 -24.51
C ASP A 42 20.80 9.49 -23.01
N GLN A 43 21.44 10.59 -22.61
CA GLN A 43 21.38 11.05 -21.23
C GLN A 43 19.95 11.41 -20.80
N LEU A 44 19.22 12.14 -21.65
CA LEU A 44 17.83 12.50 -21.37
C LEU A 44 16.91 11.27 -21.32
N ARG A 45 17.09 10.33 -22.26
CA ARG A 45 16.35 9.05 -22.25
C ARG A 45 16.63 8.24 -20.99
N LYS A 46 17.91 8.08 -20.63
CA LYS A 46 18.32 7.36 -19.40
C LYS A 46 17.79 8.04 -18.14
N LEU A 47 17.73 9.36 -18.07
CA LEU A 47 17.13 10.07 -16.94
C LEU A 47 15.62 9.82 -16.82
N VAL A 48 14.91 9.70 -17.96
CA VAL A 48 13.48 9.38 -17.99
C VAL A 48 13.21 7.90 -17.76
N GLU A 49 14.08 7.01 -18.27
CA GLU A 49 14.00 5.56 -18.02
C GLU A 49 14.42 5.21 -16.60
N ASN A 50 15.42 5.89 -16.04
CA ASN A 50 15.79 5.78 -14.63
C ASN A 50 14.69 6.28 -13.68
N GLN A 51 13.74 7.11 -14.11
CA GLN A 51 12.55 7.39 -13.31
C GLN A 51 11.63 6.16 -13.16
N GLN A 52 11.68 5.20 -14.07
CA GLN A 52 11.08 3.88 -13.84
C GLN A 52 11.96 2.99 -12.93
N ALA A 53 13.28 3.20 -12.95
CA ALA A 53 14.21 2.58 -12.02
C ALA A 53 14.30 3.31 -10.65
N MET A 54 13.66 4.45 -10.48
CA MET A 54 13.48 5.11 -9.17
C MET A 54 12.53 4.33 -8.23
N SER A 55 11.95 3.21 -8.66
CA SER A 55 11.48 2.17 -7.75
C SER A 55 12.61 1.48 -6.97
N LEU A 56 13.86 1.79 -7.28
CA LEU A 56 15.07 1.26 -6.65
C LEU A 56 16.02 2.41 -6.26
N VAL A 57 15.50 3.50 -5.69
CA VAL A 57 16.37 4.41 -4.95
C VAL A 57 16.83 3.62 -3.72
N PRO A 58 18.16 3.34 -3.58
CA PRO A 58 18.65 2.88 -2.29
C PRO A 58 18.27 3.98 -1.31
N LEU A 59 17.40 3.67 -0.37
CA LEU A 59 17.09 4.55 0.73
C LEU A 59 18.38 5.10 1.31
N PRO A 60 18.57 6.40 1.43
CA PRO A 60 19.43 6.90 2.46
C PRO A 60 18.80 6.35 3.74
N SER A 61 19.49 5.41 4.34
CA SER A 61 19.00 4.67 5.50
C SER A 61 18.52 5.66 6.55
N ALA A 62 17.20 5.79 6.71
CA ALA A 62 16.64 6.25 7.97
C ALA A 62 16.93 5.12 8.99
N ASN A 63 18.21 4.79 9.18
CA ASN A 63 18.76 3.82 10.13
C ASN A 63 17.95 2.51 10.27
N GLY A 64 17.46 1.91 9.16
CA GLY A 64 16.65 0.70 9.19
C GLY A 64 15.19 0.89 9.64
N LEU A 65 14.72 2.14 9.76
CA LEU A 65 13.33 2.44 10.15
C LEU A 65 12.33 2.39 8.99
N LEU A 66 12.83 2.39 7.75
CA LEU A 66 12.04 2.33 6.53
C LEU A 66 12.53 1.18 5.66
N SER A 67 11.60 0.44 5.09
CA SER A 67 11.86 -0.57 4.07
C SER A 67 11.03 -0.29 2.81
N ALA A 68 11.56 -0.66 1.65
CA ALA A 68 10.85 -0.54 0.39
C ALA A 68 10.43 -1.93 -0.09
N PRO A 69 9.17 -2.17 -0.46
CA PRO A 69 8.77 -3.45 -1.04
C PRO A 69 9.42 -3.64 -2.41
N SER A 70 9.79 -4.88 -2.74
CA SER A 70 10.43 -5.23 -4.01
C SER A 70 9.47 -5.12 -5.19
N GLU A 71 8.19 -5.37 -4.97
CA GLU A 71 7.15 -5.35 -6.00
C GLU A 71 5.86 -4.74 -5.46
N LEU A 72 5.17 -4.00 -6.31
CA LEU A 72 3.86 -3.42 -6.03
C LEU A 72 2.82 -4.02 -6.97
N SER A 73 1.76 -4.59 -6.40
CA SER A 73 0.61 -5.09 -7.15
C SER A 73 -0.15 -3.94 -7.81
N ALA A 74 -0.88 -4.20 -8.89
CA ALA A 74 -1.86 -3.24 -9.39
C ALA A 74 -3.20 -3.38 -8.64
N LEU A 75 -4.00 -2.30 -8.60
CA LEU A 75 -5.35 -2.37 -8.03
C LEU A 75 -6.23 -3.38 -8.77
N ASP A 76 -6.04 -3.53 -10.10
CA ASP A 76 -6.75 -4.51 -10.92
C ASP A 76 -6.32 -5.95 -10.64
N ASP A 77 -5.16 -6.12 -9.97
CA ASP A 77 -4.68 -7.41 -9.50
C ASP A 77 -5.31 -7.82 -8.16
N MET A 78 -6.09 -6.99 -7.55
CA MET A 78 -6.75 -7.28 -6.28
C MET A 78 -8.21 -7.70 -6.51
N VAL A 79 -8.67 -8.65 -5.71
CA VAL A 79 -10.09 -8.93 -5.55
C VAL A 79 -10.54 -8.18 -4.30
N LEU A 80 -11.40 -7.20 -4.47
CA LEU A 80 -11.84 -6.27 -3.43
C LEU A 80 -13.35 -6.14 -3.44
N ALA A 81 -13.95 -5.92 -2.29
CA ALA A 81 -15.34 -5.51 -2.18
C ALA A 81 -15.55 -4.21 -2.99
N PRO A 82 -16.67 -4.05 -3.72
CA PRO A 82 -16.93 -2.85 -4.53
C PRO A 82 -16.78 -1.55 -3.74
N VAL A 83 -17.27 -1.50 -2.51
CA VAL A 83 -17.15 -0.33 -1.63
C VAL A 83 -15.69 0.03 -1.32
N VAL A 84 -14.84 -0.97 -1.09
CA VAL A 84 -13.41 -0.76 -0.85
C VAL A 84 -12.74 -0.26 -2.13
N ARG A 85 -13.06 -0.89 -3.26
CA ARG A 85 -12.54 -0.50 -4.57
C ARG A 85 -12.89 0.94 -4.90
N ASP A 86 -14.15 1.33 -4.77
CA ASP A 86 -14.62 2.69 -5.06
C ASP A 86 -13.90 3.75 -4.21
N ARG A 87 -13.64 3.45 -2.93
CA ARG A 87 -12.90 4.36 -2.05
C ARG A 87 -11.44 4.50 -2.46
N LEU A 88 -10.78 3.39 -2.81
CA LEU A 88 -9.39 3.42 -3.30
C LEU A 88 -9.29 4.17 -4.64
N ASP A 89 -10.21 3.91 -5.58
CA ASP A 89 -10.28 4.61 -6.86
C ASP A 89 -10.55 6.12 -6.66
N ARG A 90 -11.35 6.48 -5.65
CA ARG A 90 -11.55 7.89 -5.27
C ARG A 90 -10.27 8.55 -4.82
N VAL A 91 -9.46 7.91 -3.97
CA VAL A 91 -8.15 8.42 -3.54
C VAL A 91 -7.23 8.61 -4.75
N VAL A 92 -7.16 7.62 -5.65
CA VAL A 92 -6.37 7.74 -6.89
C VAL A 92 -6.83 8.91 -7.74
N LEU A 93 -8.15 9.09 -7.91
CA LEU A 93 -8.73 10.19 -8.67
C LEU A 93 -8.37 11.56 -8.05
N GLU A 94 -8.46 11.70 -6.72
CA GLU A 94 -8.11 12.94 -6.03
C GLU A 94 -6.63 13.29 -6.22
N HIS A 95 -5.75 12.32 -6.10
CA HIS A 95 -4.31 12.51 -6.34
C HIS A 95 -3.99 12.83 -7.82
N SER A 96 -4.72 12.25 -8.76
CA SER A 96 -4.56 12.54 -10.19
C SER A 96 -5.03 13.97 -10.56
N ARG A 97 -6.06 14.46 -9.86
CA ARG A 97 -6.63 15.80 -10.04
C ARG A 97 -6.27 16.80 -8.94
N ARG A 98 -5.18 16.56 -8.25
CA ARG A 98 -4.77 17.39 -7.11
C ARG A 98 -4.61 18.88 -7.46
N SER A 99 -4.14 19.19 -8.67
CA SER A 99 -4.02 20.58 -9.13
C SER A 99 -5.39 21.28 -9.20
N ASP A 100 -6.43 20.56 -9.65
CA ASP A 100 -7.80 21.08 -9.71
C ASP A 100 -8.35 21.33 -8.30
N LEU A 101 -8.06 20.40 -7.38
CA LEU A 101 -8.45 20.54 -5.97
C LEU A 101 -7.77 21.75 -5.32
N PHE A 102 -6.47 21.91 -5.51
CA PHE A 102 -5.73 23.05 -4.97
C PHE A 102 -6.25 24.39 -5.51
N ALA A 103 -6.63 24.45 -6.80
CA ALA A 103 -7.22 25.65 -7.40
C ALA A 103 -8.54 26.05 -6.72
N GLN A 104 -9.24 25.11 -6.07
CA GLN A 104 -10.47 25.34 -5.30
C GLN A 104 -10.23 25.42 -3.79
N GLY A 105 -8.97 25.48 -3.34
CA GLY A 105 -8.62 25.51 -1.91
C GLY A 105 -8.83 24.18 -1.19
N LEU A 106 -9.00 23.08 -1.92
CA LEU A 106 -9.18 21.72 -1.39
C LEU A 106 -7.85 20.95 -1.46
N ARG A 107 -7.76 19.88 -0.68
CA ARG A 107 -6.62 18.96 -0.71
C ARG A 107 -7.10 17.54 -0.96
N PRO A 108 -6.31 16.71 -1.68
CA PRO A 108 -6.59 15.29 -1.78
C PRO A 108 -6.45 14.63 -0.40
N ALA A 109 -7.15 13.52 -0.19
CA ALA A 109 -6.97 12.68 0.99
C ALA A 109 -5.51 12.24 1.08
N SER A 110 -4.87 12.51 2.20
CA SER A 110 -3.44 12.26 2.44
C SER A 110 -3.18 11.34 3.64
N LYS A 111 -4.22 11.05 4.44
CA LYS A 111 -4.14 10.24 5.65
C LYS A 111 -5.25 9.19 5.60
N LEU A 112 -4.86 7.94 5.39
CA LEU A 112 -5.78 6.82 5.28
C LEU A 112 -5.60 5.86 6.44
N LEU A 113 -6.70 5.37 6.99
CA LEU A 113 -6.70 4.27 7.97
C LEU A 113 -7.36 3.03 7.35
N PHE A 114 -6.60 1.95 7.21
CA PHE A 114 -7.08 0.67 6.76
C PHE A 114 -7.36 -0.22 7.96
N THR A 115 -8.60 -0.66 8.11
CA THR A 115 -9.03 -1.51 9.22
C THR A 115 -9.53 -2.86 8.70
N GLY A 116 -9.50 -3.88 9.54
CA GLY A 116 -10.04 -5.20 9.22
C GLY A 116 -9.09 -6.34 9.58
N PRO A 117 -9.53 -7.60 9.53
CA PRO A 117 -8.77 -8.75 9.99
C PRO A 117 -7.45 -8.94 9.22
N ALA A 118 -6.59 -9.82 9.74
CA ALA A 118 -5.35 -10.18 9.05
C ALA A 118 -5.64 -10.87 7.70
N GLY A 119 -4.76 -10.70 6.72
CA GLY A 119 -4.85 -11.40 5.44
C GLY A 119 -5.92 -10.91 4.46
N VAL A 120 -6.59 -9.78 4.72
CA VAL A 120 -7.61 -9.21 3.81
C VAL A 120 -7.06 -8.27 2.73
N GLY A 121 -5.73 -8.03 2.71
CA GLY A 121 -5.09 -7.27 1.63
C GLY A 121 -4.78 -5.80 1.92
N LYS A 122 -4.83 -5.34 3.18
CA LYS A 122 -4.53 -3.94 3.57
C LYS A 122 -3.16 -3.46 3.08
N THR A 123 -2.10 -4.19 3.40
CA THR A 123 -0.71 -3.90 2.98
C THR A 123 -0.57 -3.90 1.45
N MET A 124 -1.23 -4.87 0.79
CA MET A 124 -1.25 -4.96 -0.67
C MET A 124 -1.96 -3.75 -1.30
N ALA A 125 -3.07 -3.29 -0.69
CA ALA A 125 -3.82 -2.12 -1.15
C ALA A 125 -2.99 -0.82 -1.04
N ALA A 126 -2.20 -0.66 0.03
CA ALA A 126 -1.29 0.48 0.14
C ALA A 126 -0.25 0.49 -0.99
N GLY A 127 0.31 -0.68 -1.33
CA GLY A 127 1.22 -0.83 -2.48
C GLY A 127 0.55 -0.55 -3.81
N ALA A 128 -0.68 -1.03 -3.98
CA ALA A 128 -1.45 -0.81 -5.20
C ALA A 128 -1.82 0.66 -5.39
N LEU A 129 -2.14 1.39 -4.31
CA LEU A 129 -2.32 2.84 -4.34
C LEU A 129 -1.03 3.56 -4.75
N ALA A 130 0.11 3.18 -4.17
CA ALA A 130 1.39 3.79 -4.51
C ALA A 130 1.68 3.64 -6.01
N ARG A 131 1.46 2.45 -6.56
CA ARG A 131 1.60 2.19 -7.99
C ARG A 131 0.62 3.01 -8.84
N ALA A 132 -0.66 3.07 -8.45
CA ALA A 132 -1.70 3.79 -9.19
C ALA A 132 -1.48 5.31 -9.20
N ILE A 133 -0.97 5.87 -8.08
CA ILE A 133 -0.67 7.30 -7.95
C ILE A 133 0.71 7.64 -8.58
N GLY A 134 1.55 6.63 -8.83
CA GLY A 134 2.90 6.81 -9.37
C GLY A 134 3.91 7.32 -8.33
N MET A 135 3.73 6.95 -7.07
CA MET A 135 4.62 7.29 -5.97
C MET A 135 5.42 6.07 -5.49
N PRO A 136 6.65 6.25 -5.00
CA PRO A 136 7.34 5.18 -4.28
C PRO A 136 6.59 4.83 -3.00
N MET A 137 6.80 3.60 -2.49
CA MET A 137 6.23 3.17 -1.22
C MET A 137 7.33 2.85 -0.22
N PHE A 138 7.12 3.26 1.02
CA PHE A 138 7.95 2.89 2.16
C PHE A 138 7.07 2.32 3.27
N ARG A 139 7.52 1.20 3.83
CA ARG A 139 6.94 0.64 5.05
C ARG A 139 7.75 1.12 6.25
N VAL A 140 7.05 1.66 7.24
CA VAL A 140 7.66 2.09 8.50
C VAL A 140 7.75 0.88 9.41
N GLU A 141 8.98 0.55 9.82
CA GLU A 141 9.26 -0.57 10.73
C GLU A 141 8.99 -0.14 12.18
N LEU A 142 7.72 -0.22 12.61
CA LEU A 142 7.28 0.25 13.93
C LEU A 142 8.04 -0.40 15.08
N HIS A 143 8.39 -1.70 14.98
CA HIS A 143 9.22 -2.39 15.97
C HIS A 143 10.63 -1.79 16.09
N GLY A 144 11.19 -1.26 14.99
CA GLY A 144 12.47 -0.55 15.01
C GLY A 144 12.36 0.87 15.57
N VAL A 145 11.18 1.47 15.47
CA VAL A 145 10.87 2.79 16.01
C VAL A 145 10.68 2.73 17.52
N ILE A 146 9.93 1.75 18.00
CA ILE A 146 9.68 1.54 19.44
C ILE A 146 10.97 0.99 20.06
N SER A 147 11.60 1.77 20.93
CA SER A 147 12.76 1.35 21.70
C SER A 147 12.42 1.35 23.19
N GLN A 148 13.22 0.60 23.97
CA GLN A 148 13.09 0.56 25.43
C GLN A 148 13.33 1.94 26.10
N PHE A 149 13.88 2.90 25.34
CA PHE A 149 14.15 4.25 25.81
C PHE A 149 13.26 5.28 25.12
N LEU A 150 12.43 5.96 25.88
CA LEU A 150 11.40 6.90 25.40
C LEU A 150 11.96 8.04 24.53
N GLY A 151 13.11 8.61 24.94
CA GLY A 151 13.74 9.71 24.20
C GLY A 151 14.20 9.31 22.80
N GLU A 152 14.57 8.04 22.60
CA GLU A 152 14.95 7.51 21.29
C GLU A 152 13.74 7.31 20.38
N THR A 153 12.62 6.85 20.91
CA THR A 153 11.39 6.61 20.12
C THR A 153 10.88 7.90 19.50
N SER A 154 10.78 8.98 20.27
CA SER A 154 10.35 10.28 19.73
C SER A 154 11.34 10.83 18.70
N SER A 155 12.64 10.66 18.91
CA SER A 155 13.67 11.07 17.95
C SER A 155 13.62 10.24 16.66
N LYS A 156 13.33 8.93 16.74
CA LYS A 156 13.16 8.05 15.59
C LYS A 156 11.91 8.42 14.78
N LEU A 157 10.78 8.67 15.46
CA LEU A 157 9.56 9.18 14.82
C LEU A 157 9.81 10.50 14.10
N ALA A 158 10.49 11.44 14.74
CA ALA A 158 10.83 12.72 14.12
C ALA A 158 11.62 12.54 12.81
N LYS A 159 12.59 11.60 12.78
CA LYS A 159 13.37 11.27 11.56
C LYS A 159 12.49 10.65 10.48
N VAL A 160 11.55 9.76 10.84
CA VAL A 160 10.59 9.20 9.87
C VAL A 160 9.76 10.32 9.25
N PHE A 161 9.22 11.24 10.08
CA PHE A 161 8.41 12.35 9.56
C PHE A 161 9.21 13.45 8.86
N GLU A 162 10.49 13.60 9.15
CA GLU A 162 11.40 14.40 8.34
C GLU A 162 11.53 13.80 6.93
N HIS A 163 11.65 12.46 6.83
CA HIS A 163 11.66 11.79 5.53
C HIS A 163 10.30 11.93 4.81
N VAL A 164 9.17 11.76 5.51
CA VAL A 164 7.81 11.96 4.97
C VAL A 164 7.68 13.34 4.33
N ARG A 165 8.20 14.38 4.98
CA ARG A 165 8.14 15.76 4.48
C ARG A 165 9.11 16.05 3.34
N SER A 166 10.27 15.41 3.34
CA SER A 166 11.32 15.65 2.33
C SER A 166 11.10 14.88 1.02
N MET A 167 10.44 13.73 1.09
CA MET A 167 10.25 12.83 -0.05
C MET A 167 8.79 12.41 -0.21
N PRO A 168 8.05 12.97 -1.18
CA PRO A 168 6.68 12.56 -1.49
C PRO A 168 6.61 11.07 -1.87
N ALA A 169 5.91 10.28 -1.06
CA ALA A 169 5.77 8.84 -1.19
C ALA A 169 4.53 8.35 -0.45
N VAL A 170 4.20 7.08 -0.62
CA VAL A 170 3.23 6.39 0.23
C VAL A 170 4.00 5.79 1.41
N TYR A 171 3.66 6.19 2.63
CA TYR A 171 4.24 5.69 3.87
C TYR A 171 3.23 4.81 4.58
N LEU A 172 3.52 3.51 4.65
CA LEU A 172 2.68 2.53 5.33
C LEU A 172 3.17 2.30 6.76
N PHE A 173 2.33 2.63 7.73
CA PHE A 173 2.45 2.25 9.13
C PHE A 173 1.61 0.98 9.35
N ASP A 174 2.24 -0.18 9.15
CA ASP A 174 1.57 -1.48 9.29
C ASP A 174 1.55 -1.92 10.76
N GLU A 175 0.61 -2.79 11.13
CA GLU A 175 0.44 -3.27 12.50
C GLU A 175 0.28 -2.12 13.52
N PHE A 176 -0.50 -1.10 13.12
CA PHE A 176 -0.70 0.10 13.94
C PHE A 176 -1.31 -0.20 15.32
N ASP A 177 -1.97 -1.34 15.45
CA ASP A 177 -2.50 -1.88 16.70
C ASP A 177 -1.40 -2.33 17.69
N ALA A 178 -0.18 -2.64 17.23
CA ALA A 178 0.95 -2.92 18.13
C ALA A 178 1.19 -1.74 19.10
N LEU A 179 0.91 -0.52 18.65
CA LEU A 179 0.93 0.68 19.48
C LEU A 179 -0.20 0.75 20.52
N GLY A 180 -1.27 0.00 20.32
CA GLY A 180 -2.45 -0.07 21.20
C GLY A 180 -2.44 -1.29 22.15
N ALA A 181 -1.95 -2.45 21.67
CA ALA A 181 -2.00 -3.72 22.36
C ALA A 181 -1.10 -3.76 23.64
N GLU A 182 0.02 -3.06 23.63
CA GLU A 182 0.89 -2.94 24.80
C GLU A 182 0.25 -2.15 25.95
N ARG A 183 -0.92 -1.51 25.72
CA ARG A 183 -1.69 -0.85 26.79
C ARG A 183 -2.26 -1.84 27.81
N SER A 184 -2.52 -3.08 27.41
CA SER A 184 -3.19 -4.09 28.25
C SER A 184 -2.26 -5.14 28.86
N SER A 185 -1.05 -5.29 28.33
CA SER A 185 -0.14 -6.40 28.69
C SER A 185 0.90 -6.03 29.76
N PHE A 186 1.20 -4.75 29.96
CA PHE A 186 2.14 -4.33 30.99
C PHE A 186 1.39 -3.88 32.25
N GLY A 187 1.37 -4.77 33.27
CA GLY A 187 0.82 -4.49 34.60
C GLY A 187 1.57 -3.44 35.45
N ALA A 188 2.47 -2.66 34.82
CA ALA A 188 3.16 -1.53 35.44
C ALA A 188 2.60 -0.20 34.90
N GLU A 189 1.97 0.60 35.76
CA GLU A 189 1.39 1.91 35.39
C GLU A 189 2.37 2.83 34.63
N ALA A 190 3.67 2.70 34.87
CA ALA A 190 4.71 3.48 34.22
C ALA A 190 4.86 3.14 32.71
N ALA A 191 4.94 1.86 32.34
CA ALA A 191 5.13 1.43 30.95
C ALA A 191 3.90 1.76 30.07
N GLY A 192 2.70 1.63 30.62
CA GLY A 192 1.47 2.03 29.94
C GLY A 192 1.37 3.54 29.68
N SER A 193 1.90 4.36 30.57
CA SER A 193 1.92 5.82 30.38
C SER A 193 2.92 6.25 29.30
N GLU A 194 4.02 5.55 29.16
CA GLU A 194 5.06 5.82 28.18
C GLU A 194 4.60 5.48 26.76
N MET A 195 3.97 4.32 26.58
CA MET A 195 3.44 3.93 25.28
C MET A 195 2.32 4.87 24.80
N ARG A 196 1.47 5.35 25.71
CA ARG A 196 0.47 6.39 25.37
C ARG A 196 1.11 7.66 24.84
N ARG A 197 2.25 8.09 25.39
CA ARG A 197 2.99 9.26 24.90
C ARG A 197 3.54 9.03 23.49
N VAL A 198 4.07 7.85 23.21
CA VAL A 198 4.55 7.47 21.86
C VAL A 198 3.42 7.52 20.86
N VAL A 199 2.29 6.87 21.15
CA VAL A 199 1.10 6.88 20.30
C VAL A 199 0.59 8.31 20.07
N ASN A 200 0.50 9.12 21.14
CA ASN A 200 0.05 10.51 21.01
C ASN A 200 1.03 11.33 20.16
N SER A 201 2.34 11.12 20.31
CA SER A 201 3.35 11.80 19.50
C SER A 201 3.24 11.41 18.02
N LEU A 202 3.07 10.12 17.72
CA LEU A 202 2.86 9.65 16.34
C LEU A 202 1.59 10.24 15.74
N LEU A 203 0.49 10.21 16.48
CA LEU A 203 -0.77 10.80 16.03
C LEU A 203 -0.66 12.32 15.80
N GLN A 204 0.10 13.01 16.63
CA GLN A 204 0.38 14.44 16.45
C GLN A 204 1.22 14.67 15.20
N PHE A 205 2.26 13.86 14.94
CA PHE A 205 3.03 13.94 13.72
C PHE A 205 2.17 13.71 12.46
N ILE A 206 1.26 12.72 12.50
CA ILE A 206 0.31 12.47 11.42
C ILE A 206 -0.61 13.68 11.22
N GLU A 207 -1.16 14.24 12.29
CA GLU A 207 -2.08 15.38 12.26
C GLU A 207 -1.42 16.65 11.71
N ASP A 208 -0.18 16.91 12.14
CA ASP A 208 0.59 18.09 11.76
C ASP A 208 1.22 18.00 10.37
N ASP A 209 1.27 16.79 9.77
CA ASP A 209 1.83 16.63 8.44
C ASP A 209 1.00 17.36 7.39
N ARG A 210 1.69 18.12 6.54
CA ARG A 210 1.13 18.88 5.42
C ARG A 210 1.90 18.62 4.13
N SER A 211 2.72 17.56 4.11
CA SER A 211 3.49 17.16 2.95
C SER A 211 2.59 16.68 1.81
N ASP A 212 3.18 16.43 0.66
CA ASP A 212 2.51 15.81 -0.48
C ASP A 212 2.54 14.26 -0.43
N SER A 213 2.97 13.70 0.69
CA SER A 213 3.00 12.26 0.92
C SER A 213 1.62 11.72 1.28
N LEU A 214 1.40 10.44 1.00
CA LEU A 214 0.21 9.70 1.43
C LEU A 214 0.60 8.81 2.61
N ILE A 215 0.03 9.09 3.78
CA ILE A 215 0.22 8.29 4.98
C ILE A 215 -0.90 7.26 5.06
N VAL A 216 -0.54 5.98 5.14
CA VAL A 216 -1.47 4.87 5.32
C VAL A 216 -1.15 4.17 6.62
N ALA A 217 -2.08 4.13 7.56
CA ALA A 217 -2.00 3.28 8.75
C ALA A 217 -2.86 2.03 8.52
N ALA A 218 -2.37 0.85 8.90
CA ALA A 218 -3.11 -0.41 8.79
C ALA A 218 -3.18 -1.09 10.16
N THR A 219 -4.38 -1.55 10.54
CA THR A 219 -4.63 -2.23 11.81
C THR A 219 -5.47 -3.49 11.62
N ASN A 220 -5.17 -4.51 12.41
CA ASN A 220 -5.97 -5.74 12.49
C ASN A 220 -7.03 -5.66 13.62
N HIS A 221 -6.91 -4.70 14.54
CA HIS A 221 -7.71 -4.58 15.75
C HIS A 221 -8.26 -3.16 15.90
N ASP A 222 -9.20 -2.78 15.02
CA ASP A 222 -9.85 -1.47 15.06
C ASP A 222 -10.57 -1.19 16.38
N GLN A 223 -11.09 -2.24 17.05
CA GLN A 223 -11.74 -2.15 18.37
C GLN A 223 -10.81 -1.68 19.49
N MET A 224 -9.49 -1.82 19.31
CA MET A 224 -8.48 -1.35 20.25
C MET A 224 -8.12 0.13 20.06
N LEU A 225 -8.55 0.74 18.96
CA LEU A 225 -8.27 2.13 18.65
C LEU A 225 -9.34 3.05 19.26
N ASP A 226 -8.89 4.12 19.91
CA ASP A 226 -9.78 5.16 20.42
C ASP A 226 -10.49 5.87 19.26
N SER A 227 -11.76 6.23 19.45
CA SER A 227 -12.55 7.00 18.48
C SER A 227 -11.88 8.33 18.06
N ALA A 228 -11.05 8.91 18.92
CA ALA A 228 -10.26 10.10 18.60
C ALA A 228 -9.19 9.86 17.51
N ILE A 229 -8.73 8.61 17.33
CA ILE A 229 -7.75 8.24 16.29
C ILE A 229 -8.40 8.34 14.92
N PHE A 230 -9.62 7.82 14.77
CA PHE A 230 -10.34 7.82 13.50
C PHE A 230 -10.53 9.24 12.93
N ARG A 231 -10.69 10.23 13.78
CA ARG A 231 -10.90 11.65 13.38
C ARG A 231 -9.65 12.32 12.81
N ARG A 232 -8.49 11.68 12.91
CA ARG A 232 -7.21 12.21 12.43
C ARG A 232 -6.87 11.73 11.01
N PHE A 233 -7.69 10.82 10.49
CA PHE A 233 -7.58 10.32 9.13
C PHE A 233 -8.64 10.92 8.24
N ASP A 234 -8.27 11.25 7.01
CA ASP A 234 -9.18 11.82 6.02
C ASP A 234 -10.18 10.77 5.53
N GLU A 235 -9.72 9.50 5.44
CA GLU A 235 -10.54 8.35 5.03
C GLU A 235 -10.24 7.13 5.91
N VAL A 236 -11.31 6.42 6.29
CA VAL A 236 -11.23 5.12 6.99
C VAL A 236 -11.81 4.05 6.09
N ILE A 237 -10.98 3.12 5.62
CA ILE A 237 -11.38 2.07 4.69
C ILE A 237 -11.37 0.73 5.42
N ALA A 238 -12.55 0.16 5.61
CA ALA A 238 -12.73 -1.13 6.29
C ALA A 238 -12.66 -2.28 5.28
N PHE A 239 -11.69 -3.16 5.45
CA PHE A 239 -11.50 -4.39 4.69
C PHE A 239 -12.20 -5.53 5.43
N GLY A 240 -13.18 -6.15 4.80
CA GLY A 240 -13.89 -7.31 5.36
C GLY A 240 -13.24 -8.64 5.02
N SER A 241 -13.71 -9.69 5.69
CA SER A 241 -13.45 -11.07 5.24
C SER A 241 -14.05 -11.27 3.85
N PRO A 242 -13.48 -12.17 3.02
CA PRO A 242 -13.93 -12.35 1.66
C PRO A 242 -15.39 -12.82 1.59
N THR A 243 -16.17 -12.16 0.75
CA THR A 243 -17.54 -12.56 0.41
C THR A 243 -17.53 -13.78 -0.51
N ARG A 244 -18.70 -14.40 -0.73
CA ARG A 244 -18.82 -15.51 -1.67
C ARG A 244 -18.34 -15.13 -3.07
N ASP A 245 -18.73 -13.96 -3.57
CA ASP A 245 -18.36 -13.50 -4.91
C ASP A 245 -16.86 -13.23 -5.02
N GLU A 246 -16.24 -12.72 -3.98
CA GLU A 246 -14.78 -12.52 -3.91
C GLU A 246 -14.03 -13.86 -3.87
N VAL A 247 -14.53 -14.85 -3.12
CA VAL A 247 -13.93 -16.20 -3.12
C VAL A 247 -14.00 -16.81 -4.52
N ILE A 248 -15.14 -16.69 -5.21
CA ILE A 248 -15.29 -17.16 -6.59
C ILE A 248 -14.33 -16.42 -7.53
N ALA A 249 -14.22 -15.11 -7.39
CA ALA A 249 -13.30 -14.31 -8.19
C ALA A 249 -11.83 -14.71 -7.98
N LEU A 250 -11.43 -15.02 -6.73
CA LEU A 250 -10.11 -15.54 -6.42
C LEU A 250 -9.87 -16.91 -7.07
N VAL A 251 -10.85 -17.82 -7.00
CA VAL A 251 -10.77 -19.16 -7.63
C VAL A 251 -10.61 -19.00 -9.16
N ARG A 252 -11.46 -18.20 -9.80
CA ARG A 252 -11.39 -17.94 -11.24
C ARG A 252 -10.04 -17.37 -11.65
N ARG A 253 -9.51 -16.44 -10.87
CA ARG A 253 -8.23 -15.80 -11.18
C ARG A 253 -7.05 -16.73 -10.97
N LYS A 254 -7.02 -17.49 -9.89
CA LYS A 254 -5.92 -18.40 -9.54
C LYS A 254 -5.92 -19.68 -10.35
N LEU A 255 -7.09 -20.13 -10.80
CA LEU A 255 -7.30 -21.34 -11.57
C LEU A 255 -7.81 -21.02 -12.98
N ALA A 256 -7.27 -19.97 -13.60
CA ALA A 256 -7.71 -19.47 -14.91
C ALA A 256 -7.63 -20.53 -16.04
N ASP A 257 -6.78 -21.54 -15.88
CA ASP A 257 -6.64 -22.67 -16.82
C ASP A 257 -7.71 -23.75 -16.64
N SER A 258 -8.56 -23.64 -15.62
CA SER A 258 -9.64 -24.56 -15.31
C SER A 258 -10.99 -23.88 -15.55
N ASP A 259 -12.02 -24.68 -15.95
CA ASP A 259 -13.37 -24.14 -16.06
C ASP A 259 -13.89 -23.72 -14.66
N PRO A 260 -14.17 -22.44 -14.43
CA PRO A 260 -14.61 -21.98 -13.12
C PRO A 260 -15.95 -22.57 -12.68
N ASP A 261 -16.81 -22.93 -13.62
CA ASP A 261 -18.16 -23.42 -13.34
C ASP A 261 -18.17 -24.90 -12.90
N GLN A 262 -17.05 -25.61 -12.99
CA GLN A 262 -16.88 -26.97 -12.44
C GLN A 262 -16.75 -26.98 -10.90
N PHE A 263 -16.54 -25.83 -10.24
CA PHE A 263 -16.33 -25.77 -8.79
C PHE A 263 -17.61 -25.41 -8.06
N ASP A 264 -17.92 -26.15 -6.97
CA ASP A 264 -19.01 -25.80 -6.07
C ASP A 264 -18.59 -24.60 -5.20
N ALA A 265 -18.99 -23.42 -5.66
CA ALA A 265 -18.71 -22.14 -5.00
C ALA A 265 -19.28 -22.09 -3.56
N SER A 266 -20.40 -22.78 -3.30
CA SER A 266 -21.03 -22.78 -1.97
C SER A 266 -20.22 -23.61 -0.98
N ALA A 267 -19.73 -24.77 -1.41
CA ALA A 267 -18.87 -25.61 -0.58
C ALA A 267 -17.53 -24.91 -0.26
N ILE A 268 -16.90 -24.28 -1.27
CA ILE A 268 -15.64 -23.55 -1.09
C ILE A 268 -15.85 -22.36 -0.14
N TYR A 269 -16.91 -21.57 -0.35
CA TYR A 269 -17.21 -20.42 0.50
C TYR A 269 -17.48 -20.83 1.95
N SER A 270 -18.25 -21.91 2.17
CA SER A 270 -18.52 -22.41 3.51
C SER A 270 -17.25 -22.82 4.26
N ALA A 271 -16.27 -23.38 3.55
CA ALA A 271 -14.96 -23.72 4.12
C ALA A 271 -14.13 -22.49 4.50
N VAL A 272 -14.34 -21.34 3.84
CA VAL A 272 -13.67 -20.07 4.14
C VAL A 272 -14.37 -19.31 5.27
N ALA A 273 -15.69 -19.20 5.21
CA ALA A 273 -16.49 -18.34 6.08
C ALA A 273 -16.50 -18.80 7.55
N ASN A 274 -16.62 -20.10 7.79
CA ASN A 274 -16.72 -20.63 9.15
C ASN A 274 -15.48 -20.34 10.03
N PRO A 275 -14.25 -20.51 9.54
CA PRO A 275 -13.07 -20.17 10.31
C PRO A 275 -12.67 -18.70 10.23
N GLY A 276 -13.38 -17.86 9.45
CA GLY A 276 -13.06 -16.44 9.31
C GLY A 276 -11.76 -16.15 8.56
N LEU A 277 -11.42 -16.98 7.56
CA LEU A 277 -10.19 -16.84 6.79
C LEU A 277 -10.18 -15.58 5.91
N GLY A 278 -8.98 -15.02 5.72
CA GLY A 278 -8.77 -13.89 4.83
C GLY A 278 -8.50 -14.28 3.37
N HIS A 279 -8.45 -13.28 2.49
CA HIS A 279 -8.11 -13.45 1.07
C HIS A 279 -6.74 -14.13 0.88
N ALA A 280 -5.77 -13.81 1.73
CA ALA A 280 -4.43 -14.41 1.68
C ALA A 280 -4.46 -15.93 1.94
N ASP A 281 -5.33 -16.38 2.86
CA ASP A 281 -5.47 -17.80 3.16
C ASP A 281 -6.11 -18.57 2.01
N VAL A 282 -7.12 -17.97 1.38
CA VAL A 282 -7.74 -18.53 0.18
C VAL A 282 -6.71 -18.65 -0.95
N CYS A 283 -5.94 -17.57 -1.21
CA CYS A 283 -4.90 -17.60 -2.22
C CYS A 283 -3.84 -18.67 -1.93
N ALA A 284 -3.38 -18.78 -0.67
CA ALA A 284 -2.38 -19.78 -0.30
C ALA A 284 -2.89 -21.22 -0.45
N ALA A 285 -4.18 -21.47 -0.14
CA ALA A 285 -4.81 -22.77 -0.36
C ALA A 285 -4.88 -23.11 -1.84
N LEU A 286 -5.30 -22.17 -2.69
CA LEU A 286 -5.36 -22.35 -4.14
C LEU A 286 -3.97 -22.57 -4.75
N ASP A 287 -2.96 -21.81 -4.33
CA ASP A 287 -1.57 -22.00 -4.77
C ASP A 287 -1.03 -23.38 -4.36
N ARG A 288 -1.45 -23.90 -3.21
CA ARG A 288 -1.11 -25.25 -2.80
C ARG A 288 -1.74 -26.30 -3.71
N VAL A 289 -3.03 -26.19 -4.01
CA VAL A 289 -3.73 -27.10 -4.94
C VAL A 289 -3.05 -27.13 -6.32
N ARG A 290 -2.67 -25.95 -6.83
CA ARG A 290 -1.90 -25.84 -8.09
C ARG A 290 -0.55 -26.55 -8.02
N LYS A 291 0.18 -26.36 -6.93
CA LYS A 291 1.47 -27.02 -6.70
C LYS A 291 1.30 -28.55 -6.65
N ASP A 292 0.31 -29.05 -5.92
CA ASP A 292 0.04 -30.48 -5.80
C ASP A 292 -0.37 -31.08 -7.17
N HIS A 293 -1.13 -30.33 -7.99
CA HIS A 293 -1.43 -30.71 -9.36
C HIS A 293 -0.17 -30.87 -10.23
N VAL A 294 0.72 -29.90 -10.19
CA VAL A 294 1.96 -29.90 -10.99
C VAL A 294 2.94 -30.97 -10.52
N LEU A 295 3.06 -31.18 -9.20
CA LEU A 295 4.08 -32.07 -8.65
C LEU A 295 3.68 -33.56 -8.62
N VAL A 296 2.41 -33.84 -8.36
CA VAL A 296 1.92 -35.21 -8.13
C VAL A 296 0.71 -35.59 -9.00
N GLY A 297 0.28 -34.69 -9.90
CA GLY A 297 -0.83 -34.96 -10.82
C GLY A 297 -2.21 -35.03 -10.16
N THR A 298 -2.38 -34.43 -8.98
CA THR A 298 -3.69 -34.40 -8.29
C THR A 298 -4.71 -33.65 -9.14
N VAL A 299 -5.96 -34.11 -9.14
CA VAL A 299 -7.05 -33.42 -9.84
C VAL A 299 -7.40 -32.13 -9.07
N ILE A 300 -7.56 -31.02 -9.83
CA ILE A 300 -8.08 -29.78 -9.28
C ILE A 300 -9.61 -29.87 -9.30
N ASP A 301 -10.23 -30.10 -8.15
CA ASP A 301 -11.67 -30.17 -7.97
C ASP A 301 -12.08 -29.46 -6.66
N THR A 302 -13.39 -29.40 -6.43
CA THR A 302 -13.94 -28.76 -5.22
C THR A 302 -13.40 -29.42 -3.94
N GLN A 303 -13.22 -30.74 -3.92
CA GLN A 303 -12.75 -31.44 -2.73
C GLN A 303 -11.30 -31.10 -2.41
N SER A 304 -10.42 -31.05 -3.41
CA SER A 304 -9.02 -30.69 -3.23
C SER A 304 -8.87 -29.25 -2.72
N ILE A 305 -9.69 -28.31 -3.21
CA ILE A 305 -9.72 -26.91 -2.75
C ILE A 305 -10.19 -26.83 -1.30
N VAL A 306 -11.33 -27.44 -0.97
CA VAL A 306 -11.87 -27.47 0.40
C VAL A 306 -10.89 -28.12 1.36
N ALA A 307 -10.27 -29.25 0.99
CA ALA A 307 -9.27 -29.92 1.82
C ALA A 307 -8.04 -29.03 2.09
N ALA A 308 -7.58 -28.28 1.08
CA ALA A 308 -6.47 -27.34 1.23
C ALA A 308 -6.83 -26.19 2.18
N ILE A 309 -8.05 -25.64 2.09
CA ILE A 309 -8.57 -24.60 2.97
C ILE A 309 -8.65 -25.11 4.41
N VAL A 310 -9.28 -26.25 4.64
CA VAL A 310 -9.41 -26.87 5.98
C VAL A 310 -8.04 -27.16 6.60
N LYS A 311 -7.08 -27.62 5.79
CA LYS A 311 -5.71 -27.85 6.27
C LYS A 311 -5.02 -26.56 6.69
N ARG A 312 -5.33 -25.43 6.06
CA ARG A 312 -4.82 -24.11 6.42
C ARG A 312 -5.32 -23.68 7.80
N VAL A 313 -6.62 -23.86 8.07
CA VAL A 313 -7.24 -23.56 9.37
C VAL A 313 -6.55 -24.27 10.53
N ARG A 314 -6.16 -25.55 10.34
CA ARG A 314 -5.49 -26.33 11.39
C ARG A 314 -4.04 -25.92 11.65
N ALA A 315 -3.48 -25.13 10.76
CA ALA A 315 -2.09 -24.65 10.83
C ALA A 315 -1.96 -23.20 11.31
N SER A 316 -3.08 -22.48 11.39
CA SER A 316 -3.21 -21.12 11.95
C SER A 316 -3.64 -21.18 13.41
#